data_6234c75d000720faca19095ff6b01a99
#
_entry.id   6234c75d000720faca19095ff6b01a99
#
_cell.length_a   1.000
_cell.length_b   1.000
_cell.length_c   1.000
_cell.angle_alpha   90.00
_cell.angle_beta   90.00
_cell.angle_gamma   90.00
#
_symmetry.space_group_name_H-M   'P 1'
#
loop_
_entity.id
_entity.type
_entity.pdbx_description
1 polymer ?
#
loop_
_entity_poly.entity_id
_entity_poly.type
_entity_poly.pdbx_seq_one_letter_code
_entity_poly.pdbx_strand_id
1 'polypeptide(L)'
;VLGAEIEPKNRVLPLLRNHFCDRYANESFFIYDSTHKDLLLYSSGRSRMMRVDSLQLALPGEEELCFRALWKRFYETVAIRERENPRCQNTFLPKRYRGTMTEFLPLDYERQQQNLPSSHNVANGAIIRMIDSIELPPTTSLPEHSI
;
A
#
# COMPACT_ATOMS: atom_id res chain seq x y z
N VAL A 1 -2.49 -10.55 0.12
CA VAL A 1 -2.34 -9.34 0.95
C VAL A 1 -2.04 -8.17 0.04
N LEU A 2 -2.82 -7.07 0.14
CA LEU A 2 -2.58 -5.85 -0.61
C LEU A 2 -1.57 -4.97 0.16
N GLY A 3 -0.66 -4.32 -0.55
CA GLY A 3 0.36 -3.47 0.07
C GLY A 3 0.53 -2.15 -0.66
N ALA A 4 0.70 -1.06 0.08
CA ALA A 4 0.99 0.25 -0.48
C ALA A 4 2.07 0.97 0.34
N GLU A 5 2.98 1.63 -0.37
CA GLU A 5 3.90 2.60 0.20
C GLU A 5 3.49 4.01 -0.22
N ILE A 6 3.50 4.93 0.73
CA ILE A 6 3.17 6.34 0.51
C ILE A 6 4.26 7.24 1.09
N GLU A 7 4.45 8.40 0.47
CA GLU A 7 5.40 9.44 0.91
C GLU A 7 4.68 10.79 1.09
N PRO A 8 3.76 10.90 2.04
CA PRO A 8 3.02 12.13 2.24
C PRO A 8 3.87 13.20 2.95
N LYS A 9 3.59 14.48 2.63
CA LYS A 9 4.22 15.60 3.34
C LYS A 9 3.76 15.71 4.80
N ASN A 10 2.49 15.40 5.05
CA ASN A 10 1.89 15.46 6.38
C ASN A 10 1.51 14.06 6.85
N ARG A 11 1.39 13.86 8.16
CA ARG A 11 1.01 12.59 8.76
C ARG A 11 -0.47 12.29 8.53
N VAL A 12 -0.79 11.70 7.38
CA VAL A 12 -2.16 11.46 6.92
C VAL A 12 -2.67 10.05 7.22
N LEU A 13 -1.80 9.10 7.50
CA LEU A 13 -2.16 7.69 7.67
C LEU A 13 -3.23 7.45 8.76
N PRO A 14 -3.21 8.14 9.93
CA PRO A 14 -4.28 8.02 10.92
C PRO A 14 -5.66 8.43 10.40
N LEU A 15 -5.70 9.45 9.52
CA LEU A 15 -6.94 9.94 8.92
C LEU A 15 -7.48 8.99 7.85
N LEU A 16 -6.59 8.34 7.10
CA LEU A 16 -6.93 7.39 6.04
C LEU A 16 -7.41 6.04 6.58
N ARG A 17 -7.07 5.70 7.82
CA ARG A 17 -7.35 4.40 8.43
C ARG A 17 -8.80 3.95 8.22
N ASN A 18 -9.77 4.74 8.68
CA ASN A 18 -11.17 4.35 8.61
C ASN A 18 -11.64 4.18 7.17
N HIS A 19 -11.25 5.11 6.29
CA HIS A 19 -11.61 5.05 4.87
C HIS A 19 -11.15 3.72 4.22
N PHE A 20 -9.90 3.30 4.45
CA PHE A 20 -9.39 2.07 3.85
C PHE A 20 -9.95 0.82 4.52
N CYS A 21 -10.14 0.83 5.85
CA CYS A 21 -10.76 -0.29 6.56
C CYS A 21 -12.19 -0.55 6.08
N ASP A 22 -12.97 0.50 5.83
CA ASP A 22 -14.34 0.36 5.33
C ASP A 22 -14.38 -0.10 3.88
N ARG A 23 -13.47 0.45 3.04
CA ARG A 23 -13.42 0.14 1.62
C ARG A 23 -12.95 -1.28 1.32
N TYR A 24 -12.00 -1.79 2.10
CA TYR A 24 -11.38 -3.10 1.92
C TYR A 24 -11.68 -4.03 3.10
N ALA A 25 -12.92 -3.99 3.60
CA ALA A 25 -13.34 -4.71 4.82
C ALA A 25 -13.08 -6.22 4.77
N ASN A 26 -13.11 -6.83 3.58
CA ASN A 26 -12.93 -8.27 3.38
C ASN A 26 -11.49 -8.65 2.98
N GLU A 27 -10.59 -7.67 2.85
CA GLU A 27 -9.22 -7.88 2.41
C GLU A 27 -8.23 -7.68 3.55
N SER A 28 -7.10 -8.37 3.47
CA SER A 28 -5.95 -8.05 4.34
C SER A 28 -5.03 -7.10 3.61
N PHE A 29 -4.68 -5.98 4.23
CA PHE A 29 -3.80 -4.99 3.62
C PHE A 29 -2.87 -4.31 4.62
N PHE A 30 -1.84 -3.68 4.08
CA PHE A 30 -1.02 -2.74 4.83
C PHE A 30 -0.75 -1.47 4.02
N ILE A 31 -0.55 -0.35 4.74
CA ILE A 31 -0.10 0.91 4.16
C ILE A 31 1.08 1.41 4.99
N TYR A 32 2.22 1.64 4.34
CA TYR A 32 3.42 2.15 4.97
C TYR A 32 3.71 3.59 4.55
N ASP A 33 3.78 4.48 5.53
CA ASP A 33 4.22 5.87 5.36
C ASP A 33 5.73 5.92 5.60
N SER A 34 6.50 5.97 4.52
CA SER A 34 7.97 5.98 4.57
C SER A 34 8.53 7.30 5.11
N THR A 35 7.76 8.40 5.03
CA THR A 35 8.16 9.71 5.57
C THR A 35 8.07 9.73 7.10
N HIS A 36 6.96 9.24 7.67
CA HIS A 36 6.68 9.32 9.11
C HIS A 36 6.96 8.01 9.85
N LYS A 37 7.34 6.94 9.10
CA LYS A 37 7.64 5.61 9.65
C LYS A 37 6.44 4.96 10.35
N ASP A 38 5.24 5.28 9.88
CA ASP A 38 4.00 4.70 10.37
C ASP A 38 3.54 3.56 9.44
N LEU A 39 3.13 2.45 10.02
CA LEU A 39 2.57 1.29 9.33
C LEU A 39 1.15 1.05 9.81
N LEU A 40 0.21 1.02 8.89
CA LEU A 40 -1.16 0.55 9.12
C LEU A 40 -1.27 -0.88 8.62
N LEU A 41 -1.69 -1.78 9.49
CA LEU A 41 -2.06 -3.17 9.16
C LEU A 41 -3.55 -3.34 9.35
N TYR A 42 -4.19 -4.08 8.44
CA TYR A 42 -5.59 -4.46 8.53
C TYR A 42 -5.80 -5.90 8.11
N SER A 43 -6.55 -6.64 8.89
CA SER A 43 -7.00 -7.99 8.56
C SER A 43 -8.28 -8.33 9.32
N SER A 44 -9.24 -8.96 8.63
CA SER A 44 -10.45 -9.54 9.25
C SER A 44 -11.20 -8.56 10.18
N GLY A 45 -11.42 -7.32 9.73
CA GLY A 45 -12.13 -6.30 10.49
C GLY A 45 -11.31 -5.59 11.58
N ARG A 46 -10.01 -5.90 11.67
CA ARG A 46 -9.13 -5.38 12.72
C ARG A 46 -8.01 -4.56 12.12
N SER A 47 -7.72 -3.43 12.71
CA SER A 47 -6.61 -2.59 12.27
C SER A 47 -5.66 -2.28 13.41
N ARG A 48 -4.37 -2.25 13.10
CA ARG A 48 -3.29 -1.87 14.00
C ARG A 48 -2.38 -0.85 13.34
N MET A 49 -2.03 0.18 14.09
CA MET A 49 -0.98 1.12 13.68
C MET A 49 0.26 0.90 14.54
N MET A 50 1.42 0.92 13.91
CA MET A 50 2.70 0.78 14.60
C MET A 50 3.76 1.63 13.90
N ARG A 51 4.85 1.87 14.59
CA ARG A 51 6.04 2.52 14.03
C ARG A 51 7.02 1.47 13.53
N VAL A 52 7.52 1.67 12.31
CA VAL A 52 8.50 0.78 11.66
C VAL A 52 9.53 1.65 10.95
N ASP A 53 10.77 1.61 11.37
CA ASP A 53 11.83 2.48 10.85
C ASP A 53 12.12 2.24 9.37
N SER A 54 12.08 0.98 8.95
CA SER A 54 12.21 0.61 7.54
C SER A 54 11.36 -0.62 7.23
N LEU A 55 10.68 -0.58 6.10
CA LEU A 55 9.93 -1.71 5.57
C LEU A 55 10.53 -2.09 4.22
N GLN A 56 11.10 -3.29 4.14
CA GLN A 56 11.54 -3.85 2.88
C GLN A 56 10.39 -4.68 2.31
N LEU A 57 9.82 -4.18 1.21
CA LEU A 57 8.82 -4.94 0.47
C LEU A 57 9.52 -6.04 -0.34
N ALA A 58 8.89 -7.21 -0.43
CA ALA A 58 9.41 -8.24 -1.32
C ALA A 58 9.30 -7.79 -2.77
N LEU A 59 10.18 -8.34 -3.59
CA LEU A 59 10.13 -8.11 -5.02
C LEU A 59 8.77 -8.58 -5.58
N PRO A 60 8.20 -7.85 -6.52
CA PRO A 60 6.96 -8.24 -7.16
C PRO A 60 7.14 -9.58 -7.88
N GLY A 61 6.21 -10.51 -7.66
CA GLY A 61 6.14 -11.77 -8.41
C GLY A 61 5.71 -11.54 -9.86
N GLU A 62 5.79 -12.58 -10.69
CA GLU A 62 5.41 -12.51 -12.11
C GLU A 62 3.96 -12.03 -12.32
N GLU A 63 3.05 -12.49 -11.47
CA GLU A 63 1.64 -12.10 -11.52
C GLU A 63 1.46 -10.60 -11.24
N GLU A 64 2.12 -10.08 -10.21
CA GLU A 64 2.11 -8.66 -9.88
C GLU A 64 2.70 -7.81 -11.03
N LEU A 65 3.79 -8.26 -11.64
CA LEU A 65 4.38 -7.58 -12.80
C LEU A 65 3.42 -7.55 -13.99
N CYS A 66 2.68 -8.64 -14.21
CA CYS A 66 1.65 -8.69 -15.25
C CYS A 66 0.53 -7.67 -14.96
N PHE A 67 0.03 -7.60 -13.73
CA PHE A 67 -0.99 -6.61 -13.34
C PHE A 67 -0.50 -5.17 -13.46
N ARG A 68 0.74 -4.88 -13.09
CA ARG A 68 1.34 -3.55 -13.25
C ARG A 68 1.46 -3.16 -14.73
N ALA A 69 1.89 -4.09 -15.58
CA ALA A 69 1.96 -3.86 -17.03
C ALA A 69 0.57 -3.60 -17.64
N LEU A 70 -0.46 -4.38 -17.22
CA LEU A 70 -1.85 -4.17 -17.63
C LEU A 70 -2.39 -2.82 -17.16
N TRP A 71 -2.12 -2.43 -15.90
CA TRP A 71 -2.52 -1.13 -15.36
C TRP A 71 -1.91 0.03 -16.14
N LYS A 72 -0.62 -0.04 -16.42
CA LYS A 72 0.09 0.96 -17.21
C LYS A 72 -0.48 1.09 -18.62
N ARG A 73 -0.71 -0.04 -19.29
CA ARG A 73 -1.33 -0.06 -20.61
C ARG A 73 -2.75 0.50 -20.60
N PHE A 74 -3.54 0.16 -19.57
CA PHE A 74 -4.86 0.74 -19.37
C PHE A 74 -4.78 2.26 -19.23
N TYR A 75 -3.91 2.76 -18.38
CA TYR A 75 -3.71 4.19 -18.16
C TYR A 75 -3.34 4.92 -19.46
N GLU A 76 -2.42 4.38 -20.25
CA GLU A 76 -2.01 4.93 -21.54
C GLU A 76 -3.14 4.89 -22.58
N THR A 77 -3.99 3.86 -22.55
CA THR A 77 -5.10 3.68 -23.51
C THR A 77 -6.27 4.63 -23.23
N VAL A 78 -6.56 4.88 -21.94
CA VAL A 78 -7.66 5.76 -21.51
C VAL A 78 -7.26 7.24 -21.65
N ALA A 79 -5.97 7.55 -21.72
CA ALA A 79 -5.48 8.90 -21.88
C ALA A 79 -5.87 9.48 -23.25
N ILE A 80 -6.61 10.58 -23.22
CA ILE A 80 -6.98 11.34 -24.42
C ILE A 80 -5.87 12.36 -24.68
N ARG A 81 -5.06 12.14 -25.71
CA ARG A 81 -3.86 12.95 -26.04
C ARG A 81 -4.19 14.43 -26.23
N GLU A 82 -5.33 14.73 -26.86
CA GLU A 82 -5.81 16.11 -27.09
C GLU A 82 -6.15 16.85 -25.80
N ARG A 83 -6.37 16.14 -24.70
CA ARG A 83 -6.63 16.69 -23.36
C ARG A 83 -5.40 16.69 -22.46
N GLU A 84 -4.26 16.29 -22.97
CA GLU A 84 -3.03 16.27 -22.19
C GLU A 84 -2.64 17.70 -21.78
N ASN A 85 -2.57 17.91 -20.47
CA ASN A 85 -2.19 19.19 -19.89
C ASN A 85 -1.21 18.97 -18.74
N PRO A 86 0.10 18.94 -19.04
CA PRO A 86 1.14 18.69 -18.05
C PRO A 86 1.16 19.72 -16.91
N ARG A 87 0.78 20.97 -17.20
CA ARG A 87 0.71 22.03 -16.18
C ARG A 87 -0.39 21.73 -15.16
N CYS A 88 -1.58 21.40 -15.62
CA CYS A 88 -2.70 21.00 -14.78
C CYS A 88 -2.37 19.72 -13.99
N GLN A 89 -1.82 18.71 -14.65
CA GLN A 89 -1.40 17.48 -14.02
C GLN A 89 -0.39 17.71 -12.89
N ASN A 90 0.63 18.55 -13.10
CA ASN A 90 1.64 18.85 -12.08
C ASN A 90 1.05 19.66 -10.90
N THR A 91 -0.03 20.42 -11.10
CA THR A 91 -0.70 21.14 -10.02
C THR A 91 -1.47 20.18 -9.10
N PHE A 92 -2.23 19.26 -9.67
CA PHE A 92 -3.06 18.31 -8.90
C PHE A 92 -2.31 17.06 -8.44
N LEU A 93 -1.29 16.63 -9.21
CA LEU A 93 -0.43 15.50 -8.89
C LEU A 93 1.04 15.90 -9.00
N PRO A 94 1.62 16.52 -7.97
CA PRO A 94 3.02 16.92 -7.95
C PRO A 94 3.96 15.75 -8.21
N LYS A 95 5.05 15.99 -8.94
CA LYS A 95 6.03 14.97 -9.35
C LYS A 95 6.59 14.14 -8.18
N ARG A 96 6.70 14.73 -6.98
CA ARG A 96 7.20 14.04 -5.78
C ARG A 96 6.38 12.81 -5.34
N TYR A 97 5.09 12.77 -5.72
CA TYR A 97 4.22 11.64 -5.38
C TYR A 97 4.23 10.52 -6.43
N ARG A 98 4.88 10.74 -7.58
CA ARG A 98 4.85 9.79 -8.69
C ARG A 98 5.84 8.64 -8.52
N GLY A 99 6.78 8.75 -7.59
CA GLY A 99 7.84 7.76 -7.37
C GLY A 99 7.32 6.38 -6.93
N THR A 100 6.17 6.34 -6.27
CA THR A 100 5.52 5.09 -5.81
C THR A 100 4.33 4.66 -6.68
N MET A 101 4.02 5.41 -7.75
CA MET A 101 2.84 5.15 -8.61
C MET A 101 3.24 4.36 -9.85
N THR A 102 2.65 3.18 -10.01
CA THR A 102 2.98 2.22 -11.07
C THR A 102 2.93 2.81 -12.49
N GLU A 103 1.96 3.68 -12.80
CA GLU A 103 1.80 4.31 -14.10
C GLU A 103 2.95 5.25 -14.49
N PHE A 104 3.71 5.75 -13.53
CA PHE A 104 4.84 6.66 -13.76
C PHE A 104 6.21 5.98 -13.63
N LEU A 105 6.27 4.74 -13.15
CA LEU A 105 7.52 4.00 -13.05
C LEU A 105 8.02 3.58 -14.44
N PRO A 106 9.34 3.67 -14.76
CA PRO A 106 9.90 3.11 -15.97
C PRO A 106 9.71 1.60 -16.03
N LEU A 107 9.44 1.03 -17.20
CA LEU A 107 9.33 -0.43 -17.39
C LEU A 107 10.60 -1.18 -16.98
N ASP A 108 11.77 -0.53 -17.12
CA ASP A 108 13.07 -1.11 -16.76
C ASP A 108 13.34 -1.13 -15.26
N TYR A 109 12.65 -0.31 -14.47
CA TYR A 109 12.76 -0.28 -13.00
C TYR A 109 12.37 -1.63 -12.39
N GLU A 110 11.38 -2.28 -12.94
CA GLU A 110 10.90 -3.59 -12.50
C GLU A 110 11.89 -4.72 -12.82
N ARG A 111 12.56 -4.65 -13.97
CA ARG A 111 13.60 -5.61 -14.37
C ARG A 111 14.88 -5.46 -13.54
N GLN A 112 15.24 -4.24 -13.15
CA GLN A 112 16.42 -4.00 -12.32
C GLN A 112 16.24 -4.56 -10.90
N GLN A 113 15.05 -4.53 -10.36
CA GLN A 113 14.75 -5.13 -9.04
C GLN A 113 14.87 -6.66 -9.06
N GLN A 114 14.57 -7.34 -10.17
CA GLN A 114 14.72 -8.80 -10.31
C GLN A 114 16.18 -9.27 -10.32
N ASN A 115 17.13 -8.40 -10.66
CA ASN A 115 18.57 -8.70 -10.71
C ASN A 115 19.30 -8.47 -9.39
N LEU A 116 18.63 -8.03 -8.32
CA LEU A 116 19.19 -7.91 -6.98
C LEU A 116 19.22 -9.28 -6.27
N PRO A 117 20.28 -9.61 -5.51
CA PRO A 117 20.43 -10.92 -4.88
C PRO A 117 19.31 -11.18 -3.85
N SER A 118 18.91 -12.43 -3.79
CA SER A 118 17.72 -13.02 -3.14
C SER A 118 17.57 -12.86 -1.60
N SER A 119 18.18 -11.86 -0.97
CA SER A 119 18.07 -11.65 0.49
C SER A 119 16.69 -11.08 0.93
N HIS A 120 15.75 -10.86 -0.01
CA HIS A 120 14.52 -10.12 0.23
C HIS A 120 13.27 -10.96 0.53
N ASN A 121 13.35 -12.28 0.43
CA ASN A 121 12.20 -13.19 0.69
C ASN A 121 11.75 -13.25 2.17
N VAL A 122 12.55 -12.70 3.09
CA VAL A 122 12.26 -12.77 4.54
C VAL A 122 11.18 -11.76 4.96
N ALA A 123 11.06 -10.62 4.26
CA ALA A 123 10.17 -9.53 4.67
C ALA A 123 8.69 -9.86 4.49
N ASN A 124 8.30 -10.54 3.40
CA ASN A 124 6.89 -10.93 3.19
C ASN A 124 6.39 -11.93 4.23
N GLY A 125 7.21 -12.90 4.59
CA GLY A 125 6.89 -13.85 5.65
C GLY A 125 6.75 -13.19 7.03
N ALA A 126 7.47 -12.09 7.27
CA ALA A 126 7.35 -11.30 8.51
C ALA A 126 6.05 -10.49 8.53
N ILE A 127 5.69 -9.82 7.43
CA ILE A 127 4.44 -9.04 7.33
C ILE A 127 3.22 -9.96 7.43
N ILE A 128 3.21 -11.09 6.73
CA ILE A 128 2.12 -12.09 6.82
C ILE A 128 1.98 -12.59 8.26
N ARG A 129 3.09 -12.95 8.93
CA ARG A 129 3.07 -13.36 10.34
C ARG A 129 2.63 -12.24 11.28
N MET A 130 2.99 -10.98 11.01
CA MET A 130 2.51 -9.83 11.78
C MET A 130 1.00 -9.62 11.59
N ILE A 131 0.47 -9.86 10.40
CA ILE A 131 -0.97 -9.80 10.11
C ILE A 131 -1.69 -10.94 10.84
N ASP A 132 -1.16 -12.16 10.80
CA ASP A 132 -1.72 -13.34 11.48
C ASP A 132 -1.61 -13.20 13.02
N SER A 133 -0.60 -12.47 13.52
CA SER A 133 -0.40 -12.19 14.95
C SER A 133 -1.24 -11.03 15.49
N ILE A 134 -2.15 -10.47 14.71
CA ILE A 134 -3.16 -9.51 15.22
C ILE A 134 -4.23 -10.29 16.01
N GLU A 135 -3.81 -11.07 17.01
CA GLU A 135 -4.71 -11.64 18.00
C GLU A 135 -5.23 -10.53 18.89
N LEU A 136 -6.55 -10.43 19.00
CA LEU A 136 -7.18 -9.54 19.98
C LEU A 136 -7.21 -10.19 21.35
N PRO A 137 -7.17 -9.37 22.41
CA PRO A 137 -7.74 -9.81 23.69
C PRO A 137 -9.21 -10.19 23.47
N PRO A 138 -9.72 -11.21 24.17
CA PRO A 138 -11.09 -11.66 24.03
C PRO A 138 -12.05 -10.49 24.27
N THR A 139 -13.06 -10.41 23.44
CA THR A 139 -14.15 -9.44 23.55
C THR A 139 -14.74 -9.54 24.96
N THR A 140 -14.52 -8.55 25.79
CA THR A 140 -15.25 -8.41 27.04
C THR A 140 -16.70 -8.14 26.65
N SER A 141 -17.56 -9.14 26.81
CA SER A 141 -19.00 -9.01 26.67
C SER A 141 -19.48 -7.88 27.59
N LEU A 142 -20.07 -6.85 26.96
CA LEU A 142 -20.80 -5.81 27.71
C LEU A 142 -21.88 -6.49 28.53
N PRO A 143 -22.06 -6.10 29.80
CA PRO A 143 -23.18 -6.62 30.60
C PRO A 143 -24.50 -6.16 29.97
N GLU A 144 -25.37 -7.13 29.69
CA GLU A 144 -26.77 -6.86 29.34
C GLU A 144 -27.42 -6.09 30.51
N HIS A 145 -27.77 -4.84 30.24
CA HIS A 145 -28.66 -4.11 31.11
C HIS A 145 -30.06 -4.68 30.91
N SER A 146 -30.47 -5.56 31.83
CA SER A 146 -31.90 -5.87 32.05
C SER A 146 -32.61 -4.63 32.58
N ILE A 147 -33.68 -4.25 31.90
CA ILE A 147 -34.81 -3.47 32.45
C ILE A 147 -36.01 -4.34 32.36
#